data_cfc1bc7d1476c4eb770c3b2ecad3b1b7
#
_entry.id   cfc1bc7d1476c4eb770c3b2ecad3b1b7
#
_cell.length_a   1.000
_cell.length_b   1.000
_cell.length_c   1.000
_cell.angle_alpha   90.00
_cell.angle_beta   90.00
_cell.angle_gamma   90.00
#
_symmetry.space_group_name_H-M   'P 1'
#
loop_
_entity.id
_entity.type
_entity.pdbx_description
1 polymer ?
#
loop_
_entity_poly.entity_id
_entity_poly.type
_entity_poly.pdbx_seq_one_letter_code
_entity_poly.pdbx_strand_id
1 'polypeptide(L)'
;MSRRRAAVKREVLPDAKFGDAVLTKFMNCLMYEGKKSVAERIVYGAFDRIAKRSGQDPQRVFHDALGNVRPAVEVRSRRVGGATYQVPVEVRADRSQALAIRWLISSSRGRSENTMEERLSGELLDAANNRGVAVKRREDTHRMADANKAFSHYRW
;
A
#
# COMPACT_ATOMS: atom_id res chain seq x y z
N MET A 1 3.23 -26.25 -7.45
CA MET A 1 2.12 -25.29 -7.73
C MET A 1 0.99 -26.04 -8.42
N SER A 2 -0.24 -25.84 -7.94
CA SER A 2 -1.40 -26.46 -8.59
C SER A 2 -1.72 -25.73 -9.91
N ARG A 3 -1.67 -26.45 -11.03
CA ARG A 3 -2.08 -25.91 -12.34
C ARG A 3 -3.60 -25.97 -12.55
N ARG A 4 -4.33 -26.75 -11.75
CA ARG A 4 -5.76 -27.03 -11.93
C ARG A 4 -6.68 -26.17 -11.08
N ARG A 5 -6.20 -25.62 -9.95
CA ARG A 5 -7.01 -24.79 -9.05
C ARG A 5 -6.23 -23.58 -8.58
N ALA A 6 -6.88 -22.42 -8.59
CA ALA A 6 -6.40 -21.27 -7.84
C ALA A 6 -6.54 -21.55 -6.33
N ALA A 7 -5.61 -21.03 -5.53
CA ALA A 7 -5.71 -21.15 -4.08
C ALA A 7 -6.99 -20.47 -3.57
N VAL A 8 -7.69 -21.12 -2.65
CA VAL A 8 -8.86 -20.53 -1.99
C VAL A 8 -8.40 -19.33 -1.17
N LYS A 9 -9.00 -18.18 -1.41
CA LYS A 9 -8.72 -16.97 -0.63
C LYS A 9 -9.34 -17.14 0.76
N ARG A 10 -8.50 -17.10 1.81
CA ARG A 10 -8.98 -17.09 3.19
C ARG A 10 -9.64 -15.75 3.50
N GLU A 11 -10.75 -15.77 4.20
CA GLU A 11 -11.36 -14.56 4.72
C GLU A 11 -10.46 -13.89 5.76
N VAL A 12 -10.41 -12.59 5.70
CA VAL A 12 -9.69 -11.76 6.66
C VAL A 12 -10.73 -11.22 7.65
N LEU A 13 -10.68 -11.70 8.88
CA LEU A 13 -11.54 -11.20 9.94
C LEU A 13 -11.23 -9.71 10.20
N PRO A 14 -12.25 -8.91 10.46
CA PRO A 14 -12.05 -7.49 10.81
C PRO A 14 -11.27 -7.35 12.11
N ASP A 15 -10.61 -6.20 12.27
CA ASP A 15 -9.84 -5.89 13.47
C ASP A 15 -10.75 -5.76 14.71
N ALA A 16 -10.27 -6.24 15.86
CA ALA A 16 -11.04 -6.27 17.09
C ALA A 16 -11.35 -4.87 17.65
N LYS A 17 -10.48 -3.89 17.43
CA LYS A 17 -10.61 -2.52 17.98
C LYS A 17 -11.42 -1.59 17.07
N PHE A 18 -11.22 -1.69 15.76
CA PHE A 18 -11.81 -0.78 14.76
C PHE A 18 -12.81 -1.47 13.81
N GLY A 19 -12.92 -2.78 13.85
CA GLY A 19 -13.83 -3.52 12.98
C GLY A 19 -13.47 -3.49 11.48
N ASP A 20 -12.21 -3.19 11.14
CA ASP A 20 -11.76 -2.95 9.76
C ASP A 20 -10.92 -4.12 9.22
N ALA A 21 -11.42 -4.78 8.18
CA ALA A 21 -10.72 -5.86 7.50
C ALA A 21 -9.50 -5.38 6.69
N VAL A 22 -9.51 -4.12 6.21
CA VAL A 22 -8.35 -3.54 5.50
C VAL A 22 -7.21 -3.30 6.47
N LEU A 23 -7.53 -2.84 7.68
CA LEU A 23 -6.56 -2.66 8.76
C LEU A 23 -5.92 -3.99 9.16
N THR A 24 -6.72 -5.06 9.27
CA THR A 24 -6.19 -6.42 9.51
C THR A 24 -5.24 -6.87 8.40
N LYS A 25 -5.57 -6.62 7.13
CA LYS A 25 -4.65 -6.89 6.00
C LYS A 25 -3.36 -6.10 6.13
N PHE A 26 -3.45 -4.85 6.53
CA PHE A 26 -2.28 -4.00 6.75
C PHE A 26 -1.37 -4.57 7.85
N MET A 27 -1.95 -4.94 9.01
CA MET A 27 -1.23 -5.59 10.11
C MET A 27 -0.54 -6.88 9.67
N ASN A 28 -1.24 -7.72 8.90
CA ASN A 28 -0.69 -8.97 8.38
C ASN A 28 0.49 -8.73 7.41
N CYS A 29 0.47 -7.64 6.66
CA CYS A 29 1.60 -7.25 5.78
C CYS A 29 2.76 -6.59 6.54
N LEU A 30 2.46 -5.91 7.65
CA LEU A 30 3.46 -5.32 8.54
C LEU A 30 4.20 -6.37 9.37
N MET A 31 3.53 -7.46 9.69
CA MET A 31 4.04 -8.55 10.54
C MET A 31 5.30 -9.20 9.96
N TYR A 32 6.27 -9.48 10.84
CA TYR A 32 7.43 -10.33 10.57
C TYR A 32 7.37 -11.62 11.40
N GLU A 33 7.84 -12.71 10.84
CA GLU A 33 8.00 -14.00 11.53
C GLU A 33 6.73 -14.52 12.24
N GLY A 34 5.55 -14.11 11.76
CA GLY A 34 4.29 -14.48 12.38
C GLY A 34 3.96 -13.76 13.70
N LYS A 35 4.75 -12.76 14.11
CA LYS A 35 4.56 -12.02 15.36
C LYS A 35 3.43 -10.99 15.24
N LYS A 36 2.18 -11.45 15.18
CA LYS A 36 1.00 -10.60 14.94
C LYS A 36 0.76 -9.61 16.07
N SER A 37 0.93 -10.01 17.33
CA SER A 37 0.74 -9.12 18.50
C SER A 37 1.66 -7.90 18.49
N VAL A 38 2.89 -8.05 17.95
CA VAL A 38 3.81 -6.94 17.77
C VAL A 38 3.32 -5.99 16.67
N ALA A 39 2.83 -6.52 15.55
CA ALA A 39 2.27 -5.70 14.47
C ALA A 39 1.03 -4.93 14.94
N GLU A 40 0.14 -5.54 15.70
CA GLU A 40 -1.02 -4.89 16.31
C GLU A 40 -0.61 -3.75 17.23
N ARG A 41 0.34 -3.99 18.13
CA ARG A 41 0.86 -2.95 19.03
C ARG A 41 1.45 -1.75 18.26
N ILE A 42 2.21 -2.01 17.21
CA ILE A 42 2.79 -0.96 16.36
C ILE A 42 1.68 -0.12 15.70
N VAL A 43 0.66 -0.76 15.14
CA VAL A 43 -0.44 -0.04 14.47
C VAL A 43 -1.28 0.74 15.46
N TYR A 44 -1.65 0.16 16.58
CA TYR A 44 -2.41 0.87 17.61
C TYR A 44 -1.61 2.02 18.22
N GLY A 45 -0.33 1.82 18.51
CA GLY A 45 0.55 2.89 18.99
C GLY A 45 0.72 4.02 17.96
N ALA A 46 0.79 3.68 16.66
CA ALA A 46 0.81 4.69 15.61
C ALA A 46 -0.52 5.48 15.55
N PHE A 47 -1.66 4.81 15.70
CA PHE A 47 -2.98 5.45 15.72
C PHE A 47 -3.16 6.37 16.93
N ASP A 48 -2.73 5.96 18.10
CA ASP A 48 -2.74 6.79 19.31
C ASP A 48 -1.87 8.04 19.13
N ARG A 49 -0.72 7.91 18.45
CA ARG A 49 0.14 9.05 18.11
C ARG A 49 -0.51 10.00 17.10
N ILE A 50 -1.20 9.47 16.08
CA ILE A 50 -1.96 10.27 15.11
C ILE A 50 -3.04 11.07 15.81
N ALA A 51 -3.84 10.43 16.67
CA ALA A 51 -4.89 11.10 17.42
C ALA A 51 -4.34 12.24 18.31
N LYS A 52 -3.24 11.99 19.03
CA LYS A 52 -2.58 12.99 19.87
C LYS A 52 -1.98 14.15 19.09
N ARG A 53 -1.41 13.89 17.91
CA ARG A 53 -0.67 14.89 17.13
C ARG A 53 -1.57 15.73 16.24
N SER A 54 -2.57 15.13 15.61
CA SER A 54 -3.45 15.80 14.64
C SER A 54 -4.84 16.11 15.17
N GLY A 55 -5.28 15.48 16.26
CA GLY A 55 -6.65 15.57 16.77
C GLY A 55 -7.70 14.94 15.84
N GLN A 56 -7.28 14.27 14.76
CA GLN A 56 -8.16 13.63 13.77
C GLN A 56 -8.41 12.17 14.13
N ASP A 57 -9.50 11.62 13.63
CA ASP A 57 -9.76 10.18 13.72
C ASP A 57 -8.67 9.39 12.98
N PRO A 58 -7.90 8.55 13.68
CA PRO A 58 -6.80 7.81 13.08
C PRO A 58 -7.25 6.81 12.03
N GLN A 59 -8.45 6.25 12.13
CA GLN A 59 -9.00 5.35 11.13
C GLN A 59 -9.26 6.09 9.82
N ARG A 60 -9.83 7.29 9.89
CA ARG A 60 -10.02 8.15 8.73
C ARG A 60 -8.70 8.51 8.07
N VAL A 61 -7.72 8.96 8.85
CA VAL A 61 -6.37 9.29 8.34
C VAL A 61 -5.75 8.07 7.63
N PHE A 62 -5.92 6.87 8.16
CA PHE A 62 -5.44 5.63 7.54
C PHE A 62 -6.10 5.37 6.17
N HIS A 63 -7.42 5.51 6.07
CA HIS A 63 -8.14 5.33 4.81
C HIS A 63 -7.80 6.42 3.78
N ASP A 64 -7.68 7.67 4.20
CA ASP A 64 -7.26 8.79 3.35
C ASP A 64 -5.84 8.55 2.82
N ALA A 65 -4.91 8.14 3.68
CA ALA A 65 -3.55 7.77 3.29
C ALA A 65 -3.52 6.62 2.27
N LEU A 66 -4.29 5.55 2.52
CA LEU A 66 -4.43 4.45 1.56
C LEU A 66 -5.01 4.92 0.22
N GLY A 67 -6.06 5.74 0.24
CA GLY A 67 -6.69 6.31 -0.95
C GLY A 67 -5.70 7.10 -1.79
N ASN A 68 -4.92 7.95 -1.12
CA ASN A 68 -3.91 8.80 -1.77
C ASN A 68 -2.72 8.02 -2.33
N VAL A 69 -2.41 6.84 -1.83
CA VAL A 69 -1.28 6.02 -2.30
C VAL A 69 -1.69 4.97 -3.35
N ARG A 70 -2.97 4.67 -3.50
CA ARG A 70 -3.45 3.68 -4.47
C ARG A 70 -3.13 4.11 -5.90
N PRO A 71 -2.38 3.30 -6.68
CA PRO A 71 -2.16 3.57 -8.10
C PRO A 71 -3.38 3.16 -8.94
N ALA A 72 -3.73 3.98 -9.93
CA ALA A 72 -4.73 3.65 -10.95
C ALA A 72 -4.14 2.86 -12.11
N VAL A 73 -2.86 3.14 -12.44
CA VAL A 73 -2.14 2.52 -13.55
C VAL A 73 -0.77 2.03 -13.10
N GLU A 74 -0.29 0.96 -13.72
CA GLU A 74 1.07 0.45 -13.56
C GLU A 74 1.67 0.13 -14.93
N VAL A 75 2.97 -0.04 -14.99
CA VAL A 75 3.67 -0.45 -16.20
C VAL A 75 4.02 -1.92 -16.10
N ARG A 76 3.70 -2.70 -17.14
CA ARG A 76 4.09 -4.11 -17.27
C ARG A 76 4.95 -4.31 -18.50
N SER A 77 6.02 -5.05 -18.33
CA SER A 77 6.87 -5.44 -19.47
C SER A 77 6.18 -6.51 -20.30
N ARG A 78 6.16 -6.30 -21.64
CA ARG A 78 5.69 -7.26 -22.62
C ARG A 78 6.74 -7.42 -23.71
N ARG A 79 7.00 -8.67 -24.10
CA ARG A 79 7.92 -8.98 -25.19
C ARG A 79 7.13 -9.16 -26.50
N VAL A 80 7.46 -8.34 -27.49
CA VAL A 80 6.85 -8.38 -28.82
C VAL A 80 7.97 -8.35 -29.88
N GLY A 81 8.02 -9.35 -30.76
CA GLY A 81 9.01 -9.40 -31.83
C GLY A 81 10.47 -9.35 -31.36
N GLY A 82 10.78 -9.88 -30.16
CA GLY A 82 12.14 -9.86 -29.60
C GLY A 82 12.48 -8.61 -28.77
N ALA A 83 11.74 -7.53 -28.90
CA ALA A 83 11.88 -6.32 -28.08
C ALA A 83 10.98 -6.36 -26.85
N THR A 84 11.44 -5.78 -25.73
CA THR A 84 10.65 -5.67 -24.49
C THR A 84 10.10 -4.26 -24.37
N TYR A 85 8.77 -4.15 -24.35
CA TYR A 85 8.06 -2.89 -24.21
C TYR A 85 7.46 -2.77 -22.81
N GLN A 86 7.48 -1.56 -22.27
CA GLN A 86 6.80 -1.21 -21.01
C GLN A 86 5.37 -0.74 -21.36
N VAL A 87 4.39 -1.59 -21.08
CA VAL A 87 2.99 -1.33 -21.45
C VAL A 87 2.21 -0.83 -20.24
N PRO A 88 1.57 0.35 -20.31
CA PRO A 88 0.70 0.83 -19.23
C PRO A 88 -0.59 0.00 -19.16
N VAL A 89 -0.95 -0.43 -17.97
CA VAL A 89 -2.13 -1.26 -17.70
C VAL A 89 -2.86 -0.72 -16.47
N GLU A 90 -4.19 -0.68 -16.55
CA GLU A 90 -5.02 -0.35 -15.40
C GLU A 90 -4.85 -1.38 -14.27
N VAL A 91 -4.79 -0.89 -13.05
CA VAL A 91 -4.61 -1.73 -11.85
C VAL A 91 -5.95 -2.11 -11.27
N ARG A 92 -6.22 -3.41 -11.13
CA ARG A 92 -7.43 -3.90 -10.44
C ARG A 92 -7.44 -3.45 -8.97
N ALA A 93 -8.62 -3.21 -8.40
CA ALA A 93 -8.80 -2.69 -7.05
C ALA A 93 -8.02 -3.47 -5.97
N ASP A 94 -8.07 -4.81 -6.00
CA ASP A 94 -7.33 -5.67 -5.07
C ASP A 94 -5.82 -5.45 -5.12
N ARG A 95 -5.28 -5.31 -6.34
CA ARG A 95 -3.86 -5.09 -6.56
C ARG A 95 -3.45 -3.68 -6.18
N SER A 96 -4.27 -2.68 -6.50
CA SER A 96 -4.05 -1.28 -6.13
C SER A 96 -3.95 -1.14 -4.61
N GLN A 97 -4.85 -1.78 -3.87
CA GLN A 97 -4.82 -1.82 -2.41
C GLN A 97 -3.55 -2.54 -1.89
N ALA A 98 -3.18 -3.67 -2.47
CA ALA A 98 -1.99 -4.41 -2.05
C ALA A 98 -0.69 -3.61 -2.30
N LEU A 99 -0.62 -2.87 -3.41
CA LEU A 99 0.50 -1.97 -3.71
C LEU A 99 0.57 -0.81 -2.72
N ALA A 100 -0.55 -0.16 -2.41
CA ALA A 100 -0.61 0.93 -1.46
C ALA A 100 -0.13 0.49 -0.05
N ILE A 101 -0.62 -0.65 0.44
CA ILE A 101 -0.18 -1.23 1.72
C ILE A 101 1.34 -1.47 1.71
N ARG A 102 1.86 -2.10 0.66
CA ARG A 102 3.29 -2.39 0.53
C ARG A 102 4.13 -1.13 0.50
N TRP A 103 3.70 -0.13 -0.24
CA TRP A 103 4.44 1.14 -0.36
C TRP A 103 4.44 1.91 0.96
N LEU A 104 3.30 2.03 1.64
CA LEU A 104 3.23 2.65 2.97
C LEU A 104 4.16 1.96 3.97
N ILE A 105 4.14 0.63 4.04
CA ILE A 105 5.00 -0.12 4.96
C ILE A 105 6.48 0.06 4.61
N SER A 106 6.85 -0.05 3.32
CA SER A 106 8.25 0.11 2.92
C SER A 106 8.76 1.52 3.13
N SER A 107 7.94 2.53 2.88
CA SER A 107 8.29 3.95 3.12
C SER A 107 8.43 4.24 4.62
N SER A 108 7.50 3.75 5.45
CA SER A 108 7.60 3.89 6.90
C SER A 108 8.89 3.28 7.44
N ARG A 109 9.27 2.08 6.97
CA ARG A 109 10.52 1.43 7.40
C ARG A 109 11.79 2.21 7.04
N GLY A 110 11.75 2.98 5.95
CA GLY A 110 12.86 3.82 5.49
C GLY A 110 13.00 5.16 6.21
N ARG A 111 12.08 5.52 7.12
CA ARG A 111 12.14 6.77 7.87
C ARG A 111 13.20 6.74 8.96
N SER A 112 13.63 7.90 9.41
CA SER A 112 14.72 8.07 10.37
C SER A 112 14.30 8.07 11.85
N GLU A 113 13.00 8.07 12.15
CA GLU A 113 12.50 8.04 13.52
C GLU A 113 12.92 6.75 14.26
N ASN A 114 12.98 6.78 15.59
CA ASN A 114 13.51 5.66 16.37
C ASN A 114 12.59 4.43 16.36
N THR A 115 11.29 4.62 16.61
CA THR A 115 10.35 3.52 16.74
C THR A 115 9.51 3.33 15.48
N MET A 116 9.09 2.08 15.20
CA MET A 116 8.22 1.82 14.05
C MET A 116 6.84 2.49 14.19
N GLU A 117 6.36 2.69 15.42
CA GLU A 117 5.13 3.45 15.70
C GLU A 117 5.25 4.91 15.23
N GLU A 118 6.39 5.55 15.48
CA GLU A 118 6.68 6.93 15.05
C GLU A 118 6.79 7.01 13.53
N ARG A 119 7.55 6.10 12.93
CA ARG A 119 7.73 6.01 11.48
C ARG A 119 6.40 5.83 10.77
N LEU A 120 5.57 4.90 11.25
CA LEU A 120 4.27 4.62 10.66
C LEU A 120 3.31 5.79 10.81
N SER A 121 3.22 6.40 12.01
CA SER A 121 2.36 7.55 12.24
C SER A 121 2.77 8.76 11.37
N GLY A 122 4.07 9.00 11.23
CA GLY A 122 4.60 10.06 10.36
C GLY A 122 4.24 9.83 8.90
N GLU A 123 4.45 8.61 8.37
CA GLU A 123 4.16 8.31 6.96
C GLU A 123 2.66 8.36 6.66
N LEU A 124 1.80 7.88 7.58
CA LEU A 124 0.34 7.94 7.40
C LEU A 124 -0.17 9.39 7.38
N LEU A 125 0.32 10.26 8.26
CA LEU A 125 -0.03 11.68 8.27
C LEU A 125 0.45 12.39 6.99
N ASP A 126 1.68 12.11 6.54
CA ASP A 126 2.21 12.69 5.32
C ASP A 126 1.41 12.21 4.10
N ALA A 127 1.10 10.92 4.01
CA ALA A 127 0.33 10.33 2.91
C ALA A 127 -1.13 10.83 2.89
N ALA A 128 -1.78 11.01 4.04
CA ALA A 128 -3.12 11.60 4.12
C ALA A 128 -3.16 13.02 3.57
N ASN A 129 -2.05 13.77 3.72
CA ASN A 129 -1.88 15.11 3.16
C ASN A 129 -1.25 15.14 1.76
N ASN A 130 -1.30 14.03 1.01
CA ASN A 130 -0.67 13.89 -0.32
C ASN A 130 0.83 14.22 -0.34
N ARG A 131 1.56 13.86 0.71
CA ARG A 131 3.01 14.04 0.85
C ARG A 131 3.66 12.71 1.22
N GLY A 132 4.98 12.70 1.28
CA GLY A 132 5.74 11.54 1.71
C GLY A 132 6.20 10.64 0.56
N VAL A 133 7.03 9.65 0.93
CA VAL A 133 7.71 8.77 -0.03
C VAL A 133 6.74 7.80 -0.71
N ALA A 134 5.70 7.35 0.00
CA ALA A 134 4.70 6.45 -0.57
C ALA A 134 3.88 7.14 -1.68
N VAL A 135 3.47 8.40 -1.47
CA VAL A 135 2.75 9.19 -2.49
C VAL A 135 3.64 9.46 -3.69
N LYS A 136 4.90 9.85 -3.47
CA LYS A 136 5.88 10.03 -4.53
C LYS A 136 6.03 8.77 -5.39
N ARG A 137 6.05 7.60 -4.77
CA ARG A 137 6.14 6.33 -5.50
C ARG A 137 4.93 6.07 -6.40
N ARG A 138 3.72 6.45 -5.96
CA ARG A 138 2.52 6.43 -6.82
C ARG A 138 2.70 7.38 -8.02
N GLU A 139 3.14 8.60 -7.77
CA GLU A 139 3.35 9.61 -8.82
C GLU A 139 4.40 9.17 -9.85
N ASP A 140 5.51 8.60 -9.39
CA ASP A 140 6.54 8.06 -10.27
C ASP A 140 6.00 6.89 -11.12
N THR A 141 5.16 6.02 -10.54
CA THR A 141 4.50 4.93 -11.27
C THR A 141 3.54 5.48 -12.34
N HIS A 142 2.74 6.50 -12.02
CA HIS A 142 1.85 7.16 -12.97
C HIS A 142 2.64 7.87 -14.07
N ARG A 143 3.71 8.59 -13.72
CA ARG A 143 4.61 9.25 -14.69
C ARG A 143 5.24 8.25 -15.66
N MET A 144 5.69 7.09 -15.15
CA MET A 144 6.21 6.02 -16.03
C MET A 144 5.12 5.48 -16.96
N ALA A 145 3.88 5.32 -16.49
CA ALA A 145 2.77 4.89 -17.32
C ALA A 145 2.42 5.91 -18.41
N ASP A 146 2.42 7.20 -18.06
CA ASP A 146 2.17 8.30 -19.01
C ASP A 146 3.27 8.40 -20.07
N ALA A 147 4.54 8.26 -19.67
CA ALA A 147 5.67 8.27 -20.60
C ALA A 147 5.61 7.10 -21.61
N ASN A 148 5.04 5.97 -21.22
CA ASN A 148 4.88 4.79 -22.06
C ASN A 148 3.49 4.67 -22.72
N LYS A 149 2.67 5.73 -22.67
CA LYS A 149 1.30 5.74 -23.20
C LYS A 149 1.22 5.35 -24.69
N ALA A 150 2.24 5.67 -25.47
CA ALA A 150 2.34 5.30 -26.88
C ALA A 150 2.28 3.78 -27.12
N PHE A 151 2.69 2.96 -26.14
CA PHE A 151 2.66 1.50 -26.21
C PHE A 151 1.37 0.87 -25.65
N SER A 152 0.36 1.67 -25.32
CA SER A 152 -0.91 1.18 -24.75
C SER A 152 -1.65 0.21 -25.69
N HIS A 153 -1.47 0.33 -27.01
CA HIS A 153 -2.06 -0.57 -28.01
C HIS A 153 -1.48 -1.99 -27.95
N TYR A 154 -0.37 -2.21 -27.27
CA TYR A 154 0.18 -3.55 -27.02
C TYR A 154 -0.44 -4.25 -25.82
N ARG A 155 -1.53 -3.72 -25.24
CA ARG A 155 -2.29 -4.43 -24.18
C ARG A 155 -2.82 -5.77 -24.72
N TRP A 156 -2.87 -6.77 -23.86
CA TRP A 156 -3.54 -8.05 -24.13
C TRP A 156 -4.88 -8.14 -23.42
#